data_b18cff0f68c6d0ede3f8ba61c64a1908
#
_entry.id   b18cff0f68c6d0ede3f8ba61c64a1908
#
_cell.length_a   1.000
_cell.length_b   1.000
_cell.length_c   1.000
_cell.angle_alpha   90.00
_cell.angle_beta   90.00
_cell.angle_gamma   90.00
#
_symmetry.space_group_name_H-M   'P 1'
#
loop_
_entity.id
_entity.type
_entity.pdbx_description
1 polymer ?
#
loop_
_entity_poly.entity_id
_entity_poly.type
_entity_poly.pdbx_seq_one_letter_code
_entity_poly.pdbx_strand_id
1 'polypeptide(L)'
;QLSLPERYVIERMLHQDYSFASIGRNLDRSASTIAREVLHYRCFTSRFPIMGENDCINRPSCQRNTLCPEMGVHGCFASRCKRCPEGIICTSICNNYDSFQCDLLDKPPYVCSNCKMQKGCKKNKAYYSAHKANAAHHKSIKDAHSGVRKTPKELREIAEIIEPLIAKGQSLNHICQTHAD
;
A
#
# COMPACT_ATOMS: atom_id res chain seq x y z
N GLN A 1 14.15 11.04 9.31
CA GLN A 1 13.79 9.64 9.07
C GLN A 1 13.57 8.93 10.40
N LEU A 2 12.69 7.92 10.41
CA LEU A 2 12.47 7.08 11.59
C LEU A 2 13.49 5.93 11.61
N SER A 3 14.12 5.74 12.75
CA SER A 3 15.03 4.62 13.02
C SER A 3 14.26 3.32 13.33
N LEU A 4 14.95 2.18 13.29
CA LEU A 4 14.35 0.90 13.66
C LEU A 4 13.84 0.88 15.12
N PRO A 5 14.56 1.40 16.13
CA PRO A 5 14.02 1.52 17.49
C PRO A 5 12.74 2.35 17.58
N GLU A 6 12.66 3.49 16.88
CA GLU A 6 11.43 4.30 16.84
C GLU A 6 10.27 3.51 16.20
N ARG A 7 10.52 2.74 15.16
CA ARG A 7 9.53 1.85 14.53
C ARG A 7 9.02 0.77 15.49
N TYR A 8 9.88 0.20 16.32
CA TYR A 8 9.44 -0.74 17.36
C TYR A 8 8.56 -0.08 18.42
N VAL A 9 8.85 1.16 18.79
CA VAL A 9 7.98 1.92 19.68
C VAL A 9 6.61 2.15 19.04
N ILE A 10 6.55 2.54 17.75
CA ILE A 10 5.30 2.69 17.01
C ILE A 10 4.50 1.38 17.02
N GLU A 11 5.12 0.25 16.64
CA GLU A 11 4.48 -1.07 16.60
C GLU A 11 3.88 -1.43 17.96
N ARG A 12 4.65 -1.33 19.03
CA ARG A 12 4.22 -1.62 20.40
C ARG A 12 3.06 -0.74 20.83
N MET A 13 3.16 0.57 20.61
CA MET A 13 2.13 1.51 21.04
C MET A 13 0.82 1.35 20.23
N LEU A 14 0.89 0.98 18.95
CA LEU A 14 -0.28 0.61 18.15
C LEU A 14 -1.00 -0.64 18.73
N HIS A 15 -0.26 -1.63 19.21
CA HIS A 15 -0.83 -2.78 19.87
C HIS A 15 -1.48 -2.44 21.23
N GLN A 16 -1.06 -1.36 21.84
CA GLN A 16 -1.60 -0.84 23.11
C GLN A 16 -2.69 0.23 22.92
N ASP A 17 -3.18 0.42 21.70
CA ASP A 17 -4.27 1.36 21.34
C ASP A 17 -3.91 2.84 21.55
N TYR A 18 -2.65 3.21 21.49
CA TYR A 18 -2.28 4.61 21.56
C TYR A 18 -2.59 5.34 20.25
N SER A 19 -3.07 6.58 20.37
CA SER A 19 -3.30 7.44 19.21
C SER A 19 -1.99 7.89 18.57
N PHE A 20 -2.03 8.24 17.28
CA PHE A 20 -0.85 8.80 16.59
C PHE A 20 -0.29 10.06 17.27
N ALA A 21 -1.15 10.87 17.91
CA ALA A 21 -0.72 12.03 18.68
C ALA A 21 0.08 11.62 19.93
N SER A 22 -0.34 10.57 20.63
CA SER A 22 0.39 10.03 21.79
C SER A 22 1.72 9.41 21.39
N ILE A 23 1.73 8.64 20.29
CA ILE A 23 2.96 8.05 19.74
C ILE A 23 3.92 9.14 19.31
N GLY A 24 3.40 10.16 18.62
CA GLY A 24 4.20 11.30 18.18
C GLY A 24 4.85 12.05 19.33
N ARG A 25 4.10 12.34 20.41
CA ARG A 25 4.68 12.97 21.63
C ARG A 25 5.79 12.12 22.26
N ASN A 26 5.60 10.79 22.30
CA ASN A 26 6.60 9.87 22.86
C ASN A 26 7.91 9.88 22.07
N LEU A 27 7.83 10.03 20.75
CA LEU A 27 8.98 9.99 19.85
C LEU A 27 9.51 11.35 19.43
N ASP A 28 8.95 12.45 19.96
CA ASP A 28 9.22 13.82 19.50
C ASP A 28 9.05 13.96 17.98
N ARG A 29 7.90 13.47 17.50
CA ARG A 29 7.50 13.51 16.09
C ARG A 29 6.07 14.01 15.97
N SER A 30 5.72 14.59 14.80
CA SER A 30 4.34 14.98 14.55
C SER A 30 3.44 13.74 14.35
N ALA A 31 2.17 13.85 14.78
CA ALA A 31 1.17 12.81 14.54
C ALA A 31 1.02 12.46 13.05
N SER A 32 1.18 13.44 12.15
CA SER A 32 1.14 13.25 10.71
C SER A 32 2.33 12.44 10.19
N THR A 33 3.51 12.54 10.82
CA THR A 33 4.66 11.70 10.49
C THR A 33 4.38 10.25 10.85
N ILE A 34 3.83 9.99 12.04
CA ILE A 34 3.46 8.64 12.48
C ILE A 34 2.36 8.06 11.57
N ALA A 35 1.33 8.85 11.27
CA ALA A 35 0.24 8.42 10.38
C ALA A 35 0.76 8.02 8.98
N ARG A 36 1.63 8.84 8.39
CA ARG A 36 2.24 8.54 7.08
C ARG A 36 3.12 7.30 7.13
N GLU A 37 3.92 7.12 8.16
CA GLU A 37 4.75 5.91 8.36
C GLU A 37 3.87 4.66 8.41
N VAL A 38 2.83 4.65 9.24
CA VAL A 38 1.93 3.50 9.39
C VAL A 38 1.18 3.22 8.10
N LEU A 39 0.62 4.25 7.47
CA LEU A 39 -0.14 4.12 6.23
C LEU A 39 0.73 3.58 5.08
N HIS A 40 1.97 4.06 4.97
CA HIS A 40 2.89 3.69 3.89
C HIS A 40 3.45 2.29 4.04
N TYR A 41 3.79 1.88 5.28
CA TYR A 41 4.48 0.60 5.54
C TYR A 41 3.57 -0.49 6.14
N ARG A 42 2.25 -0.26 6.24
CA ARG A 42 1.34 -1.31 6.66
C ARG A 42 1.39 -2.49 5.68
N CYS A 43 1.35 -3.70 6.22
CA CYS A 43 1.35 -4.94 5.46
C CYS A 43 -0.04 -5.55 5.48
N PHE A 44 -0.57 -5.88 4.31
CA PHE A 44 -1.85 -6.58 4.20
C PHE A 44 -1.62 -8.09 4.26
N THR A 45 -2.46 -8.78 5.04
CA THR A 45 -2.61 -10.22 4.93
C THR A 45 -3.72 -10.49 3.94
N SER A 46 -3.35 -10.72 2.70
CA SER A 46 -4.31 -11.09 1.68
C SER A 46 -4.77 -12.54 1.91
N ARG A 47 -6.07 -12.74 2.13
CA ARG A 47 -6.68 -14.06 2.02
C ARG A 47 -7.15 -14.36 0.60
N PHE A 48 -7.35 -13.36 -0.23
CA PHE A 48 -7.83 -13.40 -1.63
C PHE A 48 -7.66 -12.03 -2.29
N PRO A 49 -7.75 -11.91 -3.58
CA PRO A 49 -7.91 -12.90 -4.63
C PRO A 49 -6.68 -13.00 -5.53
N ILE A 50 -6.60 -14.08 -6.28
CA ILE A 50 -5.85 -14.12 -7.53
C ILE A 50 -6.51 -13.08 -8.47
N MET A 51 -5.70 -12.27 -9.17
CA MET A 51 -6.20 -11.23 -10.07
C MET A 51 -7.35 -11.75 -10.98
N GLY A 52 -8.43 -10.98 -11.03
CA GLY A 52 -9.60 -11.29 -11.87
C GLY A 52 -10.73 -12.07 -11.19
N GLU A 53 -10.59 -12.43 -9.93
CA GLU A 53 -11.65 -13.11 -9.19
C GLU A 53 -12.54 -12.13 -8.41
N ASN A 54 -13.81 -12.54 -8.22
CA ASN A 54 -14.75 -11.84 -7.36
C ASN A 54 -14.21 -11.73 -5.93
N ASP A 55 -14.06 -10.51 -5.42
CA ASP A 55 -13.51 -10.18 -4.10
C ASP A 55 -14.53 -10.27 -2.94
N CYS A 56 -15.63 -10.98 -3.13
CA CYS A 56 -16.68 -11.16 -2.12
C CYS A 56 -16.26 -12.15 -1.02
N ILE A 57 -16.34 -11.75 0.25
CA ILE A 57 -16.04 -12.64 1.39
C ILE A 57 -17.00 -13.83 1.49
N ASN A 58 -18.20 -13.74 0.91
CA ASN A 58 -19.19 -14.81 0.88
C ASN A 58 -18.94 -15.83 -0.24
N ARG A 59 -17.98 -15.59 -1.14
CA ARG A 59 -17.71 -16.44 -2.30
C ARG A 59 -17.53 -17.92 -1.97
N PRO A 60 -16.78 -18.34 -0.93
CA PRO A 60 -16.59 -19.77 -0.63
C PRO A 60 -17.89 -20.53 -0.37
N SER A 61 -18.86 -19.91 0.29
CA SER A 61 -20.18 -20.49 0.64
C SER A 61 -21.32 -20.09 -0.30
N CYS A 62 -21.04 -19.22 -1.29
CA CYS A 62 -22.05 -18.69 -2.19
C CYS A 62 -22.70 -19.77 -3.04
N GLN A 63 -24.04 -19.84 -2.99
CA GLN A 63 -24.86 -20.75 -3.81
C GLN A 63 -25.63 -20.01 -4.92
N ARG A 64 -25.42 -18.70 -5.06
CA ARG A 64 -26.13 -17.90 -6.05
C ARG A 64 -25.70 -18.26 -7.47
N ASN A 65 -26.67 -18.17 -8.38
CA ASN A 65 -26.51 -18.35 -9.82
C ASN A 65 -27.33 -17.27 -10.56
N THR A 66 -27.09 -17.11 -11.83
CA THR A 66 -27.89 -16.27 -12.75
C THR A 66 -28.21 -14.86 -12.23
N LEU A 67 -27.22 -14.17 -11.62
CA LEU A 67 -27.41 -12.81 -11.13
C LEU A 67 -27.35 -11.74 -12.22
N CYS A 68 -26.68 -12.02 -13.33
CA CYS A 68 -26.47 -11.05 -14.40
C CYS A 68 -27.73 -10.95 -15.28
N PRO A 69 -28.35 -9.76 -15.43
CA PRO A 69 -29.58 -9.59 -16.22
C PRO A 69 -29.34 -9.70 -17.74
N GLU A 70 -28.13 -9.43 -18.19
CA GLU A 70 -27.80 -9.41 -19.63
C GLU A 70 -27.47 -10.78 -20.23
N MET A 71 -27.71 -11.84 -19.49
CA MET A 71 -27.34 -13.20 -19.85
C MET A 71 -28.19 -13.87 -20.91
N GLY A 72 -29.18 -13.16 -21.44
CA GLY A 72 -30.04 -13.67 -22.50
C GLY A 72 -29.37 -13.89 -23.87
N VAL A 73 -28.23 -13.24 -24.13
CA VAL A 73 -27.59 -13.28 -25.46
C VAL A 73 -26.39 -14.23 -25.52
N HIS A 74 -25.64 -14.38 -24.43
CA HIS A 74 -24.44 -15.22 -24.42
C HIS A 74 -24.37 -16.25 -23.29
N GLY A 75 -25.42 -16.43 -22.52
CA GLY A 75 -25.57 -17.44 -21.48
C GLY A 75 -24.51 -17.41 -20.36
N CYS A 76 -24.91 -17.44 -19.10
CA CYS A 76 -23.98 -17.72 -18.01
C CYS A 76 -23.62 -19.20 -18.04
N PHE A 77 -22.47 -19.52 -18.53
CA PHE A 77 -21.96 -20.89 -18.53
C PHE A 77 -21.52 -21.35 -17.14
N ALA A 78 -21.43 -20.42 -16.17
CA ALA A 78 -21.08 -20.75 -14.81
C ALA A 78 -22.31 -21.25 -14.04
N SER A 79 -22.30 -22.50 -13.61
CA SER A 79 -23.36 -23.10 -12.78
C SER A 79 -23.56 -22.34 -11.45
N ARG A 80 -22.61 -21.52 -11.03
CA ARG A 80 -22.66 -20.69 -9.82
C ARG A 80 -21.83 -19.41 -10.01
N CYS A 81 -22.32 -18.28 -9.48
CA CYS A 81 -21.63 -16.98 -9.56
C CYS A 81 -20.18 -17.02 -9.01
N LYS A 82 -19.89 -17.85 -8.00
CA LYS A 82 -18.54 -18.01 -7.45
C LYS A 82 -17.52 -18.60 -8.43
N ARG A 83 -17.97 -19.21 -9.51
CA ARG A 83 -17.11 -19.78 -10.58
C ARG A 83 -17.08 -18.90 -11.82
N CYS A 84 -17.78 -17.77 -11.80
CA CYS A 84 -17.82 -16.85 -12.93
C CYS A 84 -16.44 -16.22 -13.13
N PRO A 85 -15.87 -16.30 -14.34
CA PRO A 85 -14.59 -15.65 -14.63
C PRO A 85 -14.72 -14.12 -14.70
N GLU A 86 -15.94 -13.60 -14.92
CA GLU A 86 -16.24 -12.17 -15.05
C GLU A 86 -16.74 -11.59 -13.72
N GLY A 87 -16.08 -11.92 -12.63
CA GLY A 87 -16.50 -11.61 -11.25
C GLY A 87 -16.78 -10.16 -10.94
N ILE A 88 -16.33 -9.23 -11.77
CA ILE A 88 -16.52 -7.77 -11.59
C ILE A 88 -18.01 -7.39 -11.68
N ILE A 89 -18.78 -8.02 -12.56
CA ILE A 89 -20.21 -7.72 -12.77
C ILE A 89 -21.03 -8.13 -11.55
N CYS A 90 -20.71 -9.27 -10.93
CA CYS A 90 -21.44 -9.75 -9.76
C CYS A 90 -21.36 -8.81 -8.57
N THR A 91 -20.27 -8.06 -8.41
CA THR A 91 -20.05 -7.15 -7.28
C THR A 91 -20.99 -5.95 -7.31
N SER A 92 -21.36 -5.48 -8.49
CA SER A 92 -22.25 -4.32 -8.66
C SER A 92 -23.74 -4.62 -8.49
N ILE A 93 -24.16 -5.88 -8.73
CA ILE A 93 -25.57 -6.25 -8.77
C ILE A 93 -25.98 -7.22 -7.65
N CYS A 94 -25.04 -7.77 -6.90
CA CYS A 94 -25.32 -8.75 -5.86
C CYS A 94 -25.63 -8.07 -4.52
N ASN A 95 -26.88 -8.16 -4.05
CA ASN A 95 -27.29 -7.62 -2.75
C ASN A 95 -26.58 -8.27 -1.55
N ASN A 96 -25.91 -9.42 -1.73
CA ASN A 96 -25.12 -10.10 -0.70
C ASN A 96 -23.63 -9.93 -0.92
N TYR A 97 -23.25 -9.02 -1.80
CA TYR A 97 -21.84 -8.69 -1.95
C TYR A 97 -21.30 -8.04 -0.67
N ASP A 98 -20.17 -8.51 -0.22
CA ASP A 98 -19.41 -7.90 0.87
C ASP A 98 -17.92 -8.02 0.54
N SER A 99 -17.27 -6.87 0.40
CA SER A 99 -15.88 -6.78 -0.01
C SER A 99 -14.93 -7.35 1.03
N PHE A 100 -13.83 -7.94 0.58
CA PHE A 100 -12.69 -8.26 1.45
C PHE A 100 -12.01 -7.02 2.03
N GLN A 101 -12.20 -5.85 1.43
CA GLN A 101 -11.67 -4.62 1.97
C GLN A 101 -12.45 -4.19 3.21
N CYS A 102 -11.74 -3.60 4.15
CA CYS A 102 -12.33 -3.11 5.40
C CYS A 102 -12.26 -1.58 5.42
N ASP A 103 -13.41 -0.93 5.42
CA ASP A 103 -13.51 0.54 5.42
C ASP A 103 -12.87 1.19 6.66
N LEU A 104 -12.72 0.42 7.75
CA LEU A 104 -11.99 0.90 8.93
C LEU A 104 -10.50 1.12 8.68
N LEU A 105 -9.94 0.48 7.64
CA LEU A 105 -8.53 0.66 7.26
C LEU A 105 -8.27 1.95 6.49
N ASP A 106 -9.31 2.66 6.09
CA ASP A 106 -9.20 3.99 5.47
C ASP A 106 -9.16 5.11 6.52
N LYS A 107 -9.35 4.74 7.80
CA LYS A 107 -9.31 5.66 8.94
C LYS A 107 -8.20 5.26 9.91
N PRO A 108 -7.64 6.24 10.67
CA PRO A 108 -6.69 5.92 11.73
C PRO A 108 -7.24 4.85 12.70
N PRO A 109 -6.42 3.91 13.14
CA PRO A 109 -4.96 3.78 12.97
C PRO A 109 -4.50 3.06 11.70
N TYR A 110 -5.36 2.84 10.68
CA TYR A 110 -5.06 2.20 9.38
C TYR A 110 -4.61 0.72 9.46
N VAL A 111 -4.64 0.14 10.65
CA VAL A 111 -4.21 -1.23 10.96
C VAL A 111 -5.18 -1.92 11.90
N CYS A 112 -5.13 -3.25 11.92
CA CYS A 112 -6.03 -4.08 12.73
C CYS A 112 -5.45 -4.44 14.12
N SER A 113 -4.33 -3.87 14.55
CA SER A 113 -3.59 -4.30 15.75
C SER A 113 -4.46 -4.32 17.01
N ASN A 114 -5.43 -3.41 17.13
CA ASN A 114 -6.37 -3.36 18.25
C ASN A 114 -7.84 -3.32 17.82
N CYS A 115 -8.15 -3.91 16.68
CA CYS A 115 -9.53 -3.96 16.19
C CYS A 115 -10.37 -4.93 17.04
N LYS A 116 -11.45 -4.44 17.66
CA LYS A 116 -12.38 -5.25 18.47
C LYS A 116 -13.02 -6.40 17.68
N MET A 117 -13.19 -6.22 16.37
CA MET A 117 -13.76 -7.22 15.47
C MET A 117 -12.72 -8.22 14.93
N GLN A 118 -11.45 -8.16 15.36
CA GLN A 118 -10.36 -8.95 14.79
C GLN A 118 -10.60 -10.46 14.85
N LYS A 119 -11.18 -10.94 15.98
CA LYS A 119 -11.59 -12.34 16.14
C LYS A 119 -12.83 -12.59 15.26
N GLY A 120 -12.72 -13.47 14.27
CA GLY A 120 -13.82 -13.79 13.35
C GLY A 120 -13.93 -12.88 12.13
N CYS A 121 -13.18 -11.79 12.03
CA CYS A 121 -13.15 -10.95 10.85
C CYS A 121 -12.63 -11.73 9.65
N LYS A 122 -13.42 -11.75 8.56
CA LYS A 122 -13.09 -12.42 7.29
C LYS A 122 -12.45 -11.48 6.27
N LYS A 123 -12.43 -10.17 6.55
CA LYS A 123 -11.85 -9.16 5.67
C LYS A 123 -10.32 -9.19 5.69
N ASN A 124 -9.69 -8.61 4.68
CA ASN A 124 -8.25 -8.40 4.65
C ASN A 124 -7.83 -7.59 5.86
N LYS A 125 -6.76 -8.02 6.49
CA LYS A 125 -6.22 -7.35 7.67
C LYS A 125 -4.95 -6.62 7.31
N ALA A 126 -4.75 -5.47 7.91
CA ALA A 126 -3.51 -4.72 7.80
C ALA A 126 -2.81 -4.66 9.16
N TYR A 127 -1.49 -4.81 9.15
CA TYR A 127 -0.65 -4.73 10.34
C TYR A 127 0.57 -3.87 10.05
N TYR A 128 1.03 -3.16 11.05
CA TYR A 128 2.32 -2.50 11.00
C TYR A 128 3.37 -3.42 11.64
N SER A 129 4.51 -3.57 10.97
CA SER A 129 5.67 -4.30 11.50
C SER A 129 6.93 -3.46 11.33
N ALA A 130 7.57 -3.13 12.43
CA ALA A 130 8.78 -2.32 12.47
C ALA A 130 9.89 -2.89 11.59
N HIS A 131 10.10 -4.20 11.65
CA HIS A 131 11.12 -4.87 10.85
C HIS A 131 10.82 -4.78 9.34
N LYS A 132 9.57 -5.07 8.93
CA LYS A 132 9.17 -4.98 7.52
C LYS A 132 9.22 -3.55 7.00
N ALA A 133 8.76 -2.58 7.80
CA ALA A 133 8.81 -1.16 7.48
C ALA A 133 10.26 -0.71 7.27
N ASN A 134 11.17 -1.11 8.15
CA ASN A 134 12.59 -0.78 8.04
C ASN A 134 13.23 -1.42 6.80
N ALA A 135 12.96 -2.68 6.52
CA ALA A 135 13.47 -3.38 5.34
C ALA A 135 12.95 -2.74 4.04
N ALA A 136 11.65 -2.41 3.97
CA ALA A 136 11.06 -1.72 2.83
C ALA A 136 11.66 -0.32 2.61
N HIS A 137 11.89 0.41 3.70
CA HIS A 137 12.54 1.72 3.65
C HIS A 137 13.96 1.63 3.10
N HIS A 138 14.78 0.70 3.59
CA HIS A 138 16.13 0.50 3.08
C HIS A 138 16.14 0.07 1.62
N LYS A 139 15.18 -0.78 1.22
CA LYS A 139 15.02 -1.17 -0.18
C LYS A 139 14.69 0.05 -1.05
N SER A 140 13.75 0.89 -0.63
CA SER A 140 13.38 2.11 -1.36
C SER A 140 14.56 3.07 -1.55
N ILE A 141 15.41 3.26 -0.52
CA ILE A 141 16.63 4.05 -0.63
C ILE A 141 17.59 3.41 -1.63
N LYS A 142 17.81 2.10 -1.52
CA LYS A 142 18.70 1.37 -2.44
C LYS A 142 18.21 1.47 -3.89
N ASP A 143 16.91 1.29 -4.10
CA ASP A 143 16.31 1.37 -5.43
C ASP A 143 16.41 2.80 -6.01
N ALA A 144 16.22 3.83 -5.17
CA ALA A 144 16.41 5.23 -5.57
C ALA A 144 17.88 5.53 -5.96
N HIS A 145 18.85 4.94 -5.25
CA HIS A 145 20.26 5.10 -5.59
C HIS A 145 20.69 4.24 -6.77
N SER A 146 20.01 3.13 -7.06
CA SER A 146 20.33 2.25 -8.19
C SER A 146 19.92 2.80 -9.56
N GLY A 147 19.12 3.89 -9.58
CA GLY A 147 18.62 4.51 -10.81
C GLY A 147 19.70 5.21 -11.64
N VAL A 148 20.84 5.53 -11.06
CA VAL A 148 21.96 6.12 -11.80
C VAL A 148 22.90 5.02 -12.30
N ARG A 149 22.60 4.48 -13.50
CA ARG A 149 23.44 3.48 -14.18
C ARG A 149 24.68 4.16 -14.82
N LYS A 150 25.45 4.88 -14.01
CA LYS A 150 26.66 5.57 -14.46
C LYS A 150 27.85 5.07 -13.66
N THR A 151 28.95 4.86 -14.36
CA THR A 151 30.22 4.52 -13.73
C THR A 151 30.74 5.71 -12.90
N PRO A 152 31.63 5.49 -11.93
CA PRO A 152 32.29 6.59 -11.21
C PRO A 152 33.02 7.58 -12.10
N LYS A 153 33.44 7.15 -13.27
CA LYS A 153 34.10 8.00 -14.27
C LYS A 153 33.09 8.94 -14.93
N GLU A 154 31.98 8.38 -15.44
CA GLU A 154 30.87 9.16 -16.04
C GLU A 154 30.26 10.14 -15.05
N LEU A 155 30.14 9.76 -13.77
CA LEU A 155 29.62 10.67 -12.73
C LEU A 155 30.58 11.86 -12.51
N ARG A 156 31.89 11.67 -12.56
CA ARG A 156 32.84 12.76 -12.48
C ARG A 156 32.78 13.68 -13.69
N GLU A 157 32.69 13.13 -14.89
CA GLU A 157 32.50 13.90 -16.11
C GLU A 157 31.23 14.76 -16.07
N ILE A 158 30.13 14.21 -15.57
CA ILE A 158 28.89 14.95 -15.37
C ILE A 158 29.05 16.03 -14.29
N ALA A 159 29.72 15.74 -13.19
CA ALA A 159 29.96 16.69 -12.11
C ALA A 159 30.83 17.88 -12.61
N GLU A 160 31.87 17.64 -13.38
CA GLU A 160 32.71 18.68 -13.99
C GLU A 160 31.90 19.66 -14.87
N ILE A 161 30.84 19.17 -15.52
CA ILE A 161 29.94 20.01 -16.32
C ILE A 161 28.94 20.78 -15.43
N ILE A 162 28.38 20.12 -14.47
CA ILE A 162 27.22 20.65 -13.66
C ILE A 162 27.71 21.61 -12.58
N GLU A 163 28.80 21.31 -11.87
CA GLU A 163 29.30 22.13 -10.76
C GLU A 163 29.53 23.59 -11.11
N PRO A 164 30.20 23.94 -12.24
CA PRO A 164 30.39 25.32 -12.63
C PRO A 164 29.08 26.06 -12.95
N LEU A 165 28.07 25.33 -13.46
CA LEU A 165 26.79 25.90 -13.83
C LEU A 165 25.94 26.18 -12.59
N ILE A 166 25.96 25.29 -11.61
CA ILE A 166 25.33 25.50 -10.29
C ILE A 166 26.02 26.68 -9.57
N ALA A 167 27.34 26.77 -9.62
CA ALA A 167 28.08 27.88 -9.02
C ALA A 167 27.70 29.25 -9.64
N LYS A 168 27.26 29.26 -10.90
CA LYS A 168 26.70 30.46 -11.58
C LYS A 168 25.22 30.70 -11.27
N GLY A 169 24.61 29.93 -10.35
CA GLY A 169 23.22 30.09 -9.92
C GLY A 169 22.18 29.46 -10.84
N GLN A 170 22.59 28.59 -11.78
CA GLN A 170 21.63 27.88 -12.63
C GLN A 170 20.94 26.76 -11.85
N SER A 171 19.64 26.59 -12.05
CA SER A 171 18.89 25.46 -11.46
C SER A 171 19.19 24.17 -12.21
N LEU A 172 19.15 23.02 -11.52
CA LEU A 172 19.32 21.72 -12.15
C LEU A 172 18.35 21.46 -13.30
N ASN A 173 17.11 21.94 -13.17
CA ASN A 173 16.11 21.81 -14.24
C ASN A 173 16.51 22.57 -15.51
N HIS A 174 17.04 23.79 -15.34
CA HIS A 174 17.54 24.59 -16.47
C HIS A 174 18.75 23.92 -17.14
N ILE A 175 19.69 23.41 -16.33
CA ILE A 175 20.87 22.68 -16.83
C ILE A 175 20.46 21.45 -17.62
N CYS A 176 19.52 20.64 -17.11
CA CYS A 176 19.04 19.46 -17.82
C CYS A 176 18.30 19.79 -19.13
N GLN A 177 17.62 20.94 -19.22
CA GLN A 177 16.94 21.35 -20.45
C GLN A 177 17.91 21.88 -21.52
N THR A 178 19.03 22.48 -21.11
CA THR A 178 19.99 23.08 -22.03
C THR A 178 21.11 22.15 -22.47
N HIS A 179 21.32 21.04 -21.74
CA HIS A 179 22.37 20.05 -21.98
C HIS A 179 21.82 18.63 -22.06
N ALA A 180 20.62 18.46 -22.67
CA ALA A 180 19.93 17.18 -22.77
C ALA A 180 20.40 16.29 -23.92
N ASP A 181 21.46 16.69 -24.65
CA ASP A 181 22.05 15.93 -25.78
C ASP A 181 23.16 14.99 -25.33
#